data_6054001c7121b8793cc8bbbab83c7144
#
_entry.id   6054001c7121b8793cc8bbbab83c7144
#
_cell.length_a   1.000
_cell.length_b   1.000
_cell.length_c   1.000
_cell.angle_alpha   90.00
_cell.angle_beta   90.00
_cell.angle_gamma   90.00
#
_symmetry.space_group_name_H-M   'P 1'
#
loop_
_entity.id
_entity.type
_entity.pdbx_description
1 polymer ?
#
loop_
_entity_poly.entity_id
_entity_poly.type
_entity_poly.pdbx_seq_one_letter_code
_entity_poly.pdbx_strand_id
1 'polypeptide(L)'
;MSSTDKNNTVDVQAIIDSQPVARVQWRILLLCFLVTAIDGLDTAAIGFIAPALREHWQIGAAELGPVLGAALIGLMLGAFMAGPLADRFGRKRVLLGSVACFGVFSLAAAFAQDLQSLALLRLLTGLGLGGAMPNAITLTSEYCPQRRRSLMVTGMFCGFTLGSALGGVVAAQLLPLFGWRSVLALGGVLPLALLPVLMLALPESVRYLARSRPGDGMAILQRIGALPAGCQGLRIDEVAEGHSPVRQILAAPLRRGTLALWLAFFMSLLIIYGMTNWLPLLVRDTGLSLSQAALVSALFQIGGTLGALCLGAAMDRFDSHQVLVLALLGGAGCLFAIGQCHGNYALLGLSVAGMGFCISGSQVGANALAAAFYPTSSRATGVSWAHGVGRIGSVCGTFGGAWLMDAGLSFEALFGVLMLPAVLAAAAIFFKGVRPAAALPANTHITL
;
A
#
# COMPACT_ATOMS: atom_id res chain seq x y z
N MET A 1 39.95 -21.51 -22.71
CA MET A 1 39.48 -21.56 -21.30
C MET A 1 38.00 -21.67 -21.35
N SER A 2 37.64 -22.76 -21.31
CA SER A 2 36.87 -23.79 -20.65
C SER A 2 35.37 -23.46 -20.58
N SER A 3 34.63 -24.13 -21.50
CA SER A 3 33.13 -24.13 -21.63
C SER A 3 32.45 -25.06 -20.59
N THR A 4 33.12 -25.41 -19.50
CA THR A 4 32.67 -26.41 -18.52
C THR A 4 31.97 -25.85 -17.29
N ASP A 5 31.86 -24.53 -17.11
CA ASP A 5 31.31 -23.95 -15.88
C ASP A 5 29.80 -23.66 -15.89
N LYS A 6 29.11 -23.91 -17.00
CA LYS A 6 27.65 -23.66 -17.09
C LYS A 6 26.77 -24.79 -16.51
N ASN A 7 27.32 -25.95 -16.24
CA ASN A 7 26.54 -27.15 -15.90
C ASN A 7 26.25 -27.38 -14.39
N ASN A 8 26.85 -26.60 -13.48
CA ASN A 8 26.67 -26.81 -12.02
C ASN A 8 25.91 -25.70 -11.29
N THR A 9 25.28 -24.76 -12.02
CA THR A 9 24.47 -23.71 -11.42
C THR A 9 22.99 -23.95 -11.68
N VAL A 10 22.17 -23.74 -10.65
CA VAL A 10 20.70 -23.95 -10.74
C VAL A 10 20.00 -22.61 -10.60
N ASP A 11 18.99 -22.40 -11.44
CA ASP A 11 18.14 -21.22 -11.34
C ASP A 11 17.26 -21.27 -10.08
N VAL A 12 17.37 -20.20 -9.26
CA VAL A 12 16.63 -20.06 -8.00
C VAL A 12 15.12 -20.15 -8.22
N GLN A 13 14.61 -19.47 -9.28
CA GLN A 13 13.19 -19.42 -9.55
C GLN A 13 12.65 -20.78 -10.01
N ALA A 14 13.41 -21.51 -10.81
CA ALA A 14 13.04 -22.85 -11.27
C ALA A 14 12.85 -23.84 -10.10
N ILE A 15 13.69 -23.78 -9.07
CA ILE A 15 13.52 -24.60 -7.86
C ILE A 15 12.23 -24.25 -7.14
N ILE A 16 11.98 -22.96 -6.93
CA ILE A 16 10.78 -22.48 -6.23
C ILE A 16 9.51 -22.87 -7.00
N ASP A 17 9.53 -22.81 -8.32
CA ASP A 17 8.37 -23.10 -9.17
C ASP A 17 8.07 -24.60 -9.30
N SER A 18 9.09 -25.45 -9.18
CA SER A 18 8.96 -26.92 -9.30
C SER A 18 8.35 -27.60 -8.08
N GLN A 19 8.30 -26.92 -6.92
CA GLN A 19 7.89 -27.51 -5.65
C GLN A 19 6.53 -26.95 -5.17
N PRO A 20 5.78 -27.73 -4.35
CA PRO A 20 4.65 -27.18 -3.61
C PRO A 20 5.15 -26.12 -2.61
N VAL A 21 4.26 -25.20 -2.23
CA VAL A 21 4.60 -24.13 -1.27
C VAL A 21 5.01 -24.73 0.07
N ALA A 22 6.29 -24.53 0.43
CA ALA A 22 6.89 -25.09 1.65
C ALA A 22 6.51 -24.27 2.90
N ARG A 23 6.66 -24.87 4.09
CA ARG A 23 6.41 -24.19 5.38
C ARG A 23 7.22 -22.91 5.56
N VAL A 24 8.42 -22.84 5.02
CA VAL A 24 9.27 -21.65 5.07
C VAL A 24 8.63 -20.48 4.31
N GLN A 25 8.05 -20.72 3.15
CA GLN A 25 7.39 -19.70 2.33
C GLN A 25 6.12 -19.17 3.03
N TRP A 26 5.30 -20.04 3.62
CA TRP A 26 4.16 -19.63 4.44
C TRP A 26 4.57 -18.80 5.66
N ARG A 27 5.68 -19.17 6.32
CA ARG A 27 6.23 -18.39 7.44
C ARG A 27 6.67 -17.00 7.00
N ILE A 28 7.35 -16.88 5.84
CA ILE A 28 7.75 -15.58 5.28
C ILE A 28 6.52 -14.74 4.98
N LEU A 29 5.53 -15.33 4.31
CA LEU A 29 4.26 -14.66 4.00
C LEU A 29 3.57 -14.14 5.27
N LEU A 30 3.46 -14.97 6.30
CA LEU A 30 2.84 -14.58 7.57
C LEU A 30 3.60 -13.45 8.26
N LEU A 31 4.94 -13.52 8.31
CA LEU A 31 5.76 -12.48 8.93
C LEU A 31 5.66 -11.15 8.17
N CYS A 32 5.71 -11.18 6.85
CA CYS A 32 5.52 -10.00 6.02
C CYS A 32 4.08 -9.45 6.13
N PHE A 33 3.07 -10.32 6.23
CA PHE A 33 1.68 -9.94 6.52
C PHE A 33 1.56 -9.21 7.87
N LEU A 34 2.20 -9.71 8.93
CA LEU A 34 2.18 -9.06 10.25
C LEU A 34 2.87 -7.69 10.21
N VAL A 35 3.99 -7.57 9.50
CA VAL A 35 4.66 -6.26 9.31
C VAL A 35 3.72 -5.29 8.61
N THR A 36 3.08 -5.70 7.51
CA THR A 36 2.13 -4.83 6.78
C THR A 36 0.85 -4.54 7.57
N ALA A 37 0.41 -5.45 8.44
CA ALA A 37 -0.72 -5.21 9.31
C ALA A 37 -0.41 -4.14 10.37
N ILE A 38 0.76 -4.20 10.98
CA ILE A 38 1.20 -3.18 11.93
C ILE A 38 1.44 -1.83 11.23
N ASP A 39 2.00 -1.83 10.01
CA ASP A 39 2.12 -0.64 9.15
C ASP A 39 0.75 0.01 8.89
N GLY A 40 -0.25 -0.79 8.50
CA GLY A 40 -1.61 -0.31 8.29
C GLY A 40 -2.26 0.28 9.56
N LEU A 41 -2.06 -0.38 10.70
CA LEU A 41 -2.52 0.12 12.00
C LEU A 41 -1.90 1.48 12.33
N ASP A 42 -0.57 1.61 12.23
CA ASP A 42 0.12 2.87 12.58
C ASP A 42 -0.19 3.99 11.58
N THR A 43 -0.27 3.67 10.29
CA THR A 43 -0.63 4.64 9.25
C THR A 43 -2.03 5.23 9.47
N ALA A 44 -3.00 4.43 9.90
CA ALA A 44 -4.35 4.90 10.17
C ALA A 44 -4.51 5.50 11.59
N ALA A 45 -3.63 5.14 12.53
CA ALA A 45 -3.71 5.55 13.93
C ALA A 45 -3.82 7.07 14.09
N ILE A 46 -3.05 7.84 13.31
CA ILE A 46 -3.04 9.30 13.41
C ILE A 46 -4.40 9.91 13.06
N GLY A 47 -5.12 9.36 12.09
CA GLY A 47 -6.49 9.78 11.77
C GLY A 47 -7.46 9.48 12.91
N PHE A 48 -7.38 8.29 13.53
CA PHE A 48 -8.25 7.91 14.65
C PHE A 48 -8.05 8.79 15.88
N ILE A 49 -6.81 9.24 16.15
CA ILE A 49 -6.53 10.10 17.30
C ILE A 49 -6.71 11.60 17.00
N ALA A 50 -6.89 12.01 15.75
CA ALA A 50 -7.01 13.41 15.35
C ALA A 50 -8.09 14.19 16.13
N PRO A 51 -9.31 13.64 16.36
CA PRO A 51 -10.30 14.32 17.20
C PRO A 51 -9.84 14.54 18.64
N ALA A 52 -9.18 13.54 19.24
CA ALA A 52 -8.66 13.63 20.60
C ALA A 52 -7.48 14.60 20.72
N LEU A 53 -6.62 14.70 19.69
CA LEU A 53 -5.56 15.70 19.62
C LEU A 53 -6.13 17.11 19.55
N ARG A 54 -7.15 17.33 18.71
CA ARG A 54 -7.86 18.61 18.58
C ARG A 54 -8.46 19.06 19.92
N GLU A 55 -9.10 18.13 20.64
CA GLU A 55 -9.68 18.41 21.95
C GLU A 55 -8.60 18.66 23.02
N HIS A 56 -7.49 17.88 22.99
CA HIS A 56 -6.41 17.98 24.01
C HIS A 56 -5.61 19.28 23.92
N TRP A 57 -5.26 19.72 22.69
CA TRP A 57 -4.45 20.92 22.46
C TRP A 57 -5.26 22.14 22.04
N GLN A 58 -6.61 22.05 21.93
CA GLN A 58 -7.53 23.13 21.54
C GLN A 58 -7.12 23.79 20.21
N ILE A 59 -6.81 22.98 19.20
CA ILE A 59 -6.26 23.40 17.91
C ILE A 59 -7.27 23.26 16.77
N GLY A 60 -7.03 24.02 15.69
CA GLY A 60 -7.82 23.95 14.45
C GLY A 60 -7.39 22.84 13.51
N ALA A 61 -8.16 22.66 12.43
CA ALA A 61 -7.84 21.68 11.39
C ALA A 61 -6.53 22.03 10.64
N ALA A 62 -6.27 23.33 10.41
CA ALA A 62 -5.05 23.80 9.75
C ALA A 62 -3.78 23.37 10.50
N GLU A 63 -3.80 23.39 11.83
CA GLU A 63 -2.66 23.04 12.67
C GLU A 63 -2.47 21.52 12.75
N LEU A 64 -3.54 20.70 12.56
CA LEU A 64 -3.46 19.25 12.48
C LEU A 64 -2.86 18.77 11.14
N GLY A 65 -3.07 19.50 10.06
CA GLY A 65 -2.64 19.11 8.71
C GLY A 65 -1.17 18.66 8.63
N PRO A 66 -0.20 19.46 9.14
CA PRO A 66 1.21 19.09 9.19
C PRO A 66 1.47 17.78 9.97
N VAL A 67 0.77 17.54 11.08
CA VAL A 67 0.94 16.32 11.89
C VAL A 67 0.44 15.09 11.13
N LEU A 68 -0.74 15.20 10.49
CA LEU A 68 -1.33 14.12 9.69
C LEU A 68 -0.51 13.83 8.42
N GLY A 69 0.05 14.89 7.80
CA GLY A 69 0.84 14.79 6.57
C GLY A 69 2.29 14.38 6.78
N ALA A 70 2.87 14.63 7.94
CA ALA A 70 4.30 14.41 8.21
C ALA A 70 4.72 12.95 7.97
N ALA A 71 3.92 11.98 8.45
CA ALA A 71 4.21 10.56 8.24
C ALA A 71 4.20 10.18 6.75
N LEU A 72 3.34 10.78 5.92
CA LEU A 72 3.28 10.50 4.48
C LEU A 72 4.51 11.05 3.75
N ILE A 73 5.01 12.21 4.15
CA ILE A 73 6.26 12.77 3.64
C ILE A 73 7.42 11.85 4.02
N GLY A 74 7.49 11.44 5.29
CA GLY A 74 8.48 10.48 5.77
C GLY A 74 8.44 9.15 5.00
N LEU A 75 7.24 8.61 4.77
CA LEU A 75 7.02 7.38 4.02
C LEU A 75 7.52 7.50 2.56
N MET A 76 7.29 8.64 1.92
CA MET A 76 7.79 8.89 0.57
C MET A 76 9.34 8.91 0.56
N LEU A 77 9.96 9.62 1.48
CA LEU A 77 11.43 9.67 1.61
C LEU A 77 12.03 8.29 1.92
N GLY A 78 11.42 7.57 2.87
CA GLY A 78 11.85 6.21 3.24
C GLY A 78 11.77 5.22 2.09
N ALA A 79 10.72 5.29 1.27
CA ALA A 79 10.55 4.44 0.10
C ALA A 79 11.64 4.68 -0.97
N PHE A 80 12.06 5.93 -1.20
CA PHE A 80 13.17 6.24 -2.10
C PHE A 80 14.51 5.70 -1.60
N MET A 81 14.73 5.69 -0.29
CA MET A 81 15.97 5.19 0.31
C MET A 81 16.00 3.66 0.39
N ALA A 82 14.86 3.02 0.52
CA ALA A 82 14.74 1.60 0.80
C ALA A 82 15.34 0.71 -0.30
N GLY A 83 15.13 1.03 -1.58
CA GLY A 83 15.67 0.28 -2.71
C GLY A 83 17.20 0.19 -2.69
N PRO A 84 17.93 1.31 -2.80
CA PRO A 84 19.39 1.32 -2.76
C PRO A 84 19.98 0.69 -1.48
N LEU A 85 19.35 0.91 -0.33
CA LEU A 85 19.78 0.31 0.93
C LEU A 85 19.60 -1.21 0.92
N ALA A 86 18.46 -1.70 0.40
CA ALA A 86 18.18 -3.13 0.32
C ALA A 86 19.12 -3.87 -0.65
N ASP A 87 19.51 -3.23 -1.75
CA ASP A 87 20.49 -3.79 -2.68
C ASP A 87 21.88 -3.90 -2.08
N ARG A 88 22.26 -2.94 -1.22
CA ARG A 88 23.56 -2.91 -0.56
C ARG A 88 23.64 -3.79 0.68
N PHE A 89 22.64 -3.77 1.55
CA PHE A 89 22.67 -4.40 2.87
C PHE A 89 21.84 -5.67 2.99
N GLY A 90 20.99 -5.97 2.01
CA GLY A 90 20.03 -7.06 2.02
C GLY A 90 18.64 -6.64 2.45
N ARG A 91 17.63 -7.36 1.94
CA ARG A 91 16.21 -7.03 2.13
C ARG A 91 15.76 -7.21 3.58
N LYS A 92 16.19 -8.30 4.23
CA LYS A 92 15.87 -8.57 5.64
C LYS A 92 16.43 -7.48 6.55
N ARG A 93 17.69 -7.10 6.39
CA ARG A 93 18.31 -6.11 7.27
C ARG A 93 17.64 -4.76 7.16
N VAL A 94 17.31 -4.32 5.95
CA VAL A 94 16.60 -3.05 5.73
C VAL A 94 15.19 -3.12 6.31
N LEU A 95 14.48 -4.24 6.14
CA LEU A 95 13.17 -4.45 6.75
C LEU A 95 13.22 -4.37 8.28
N LEU A 96 14.20 -5.05 8.92
CA LEU A 96 14.38 -4.98 10.38
C LEU A 96 14.69 -3.56 10.85
N GLY A 97 15.59 -2.85 10.17
CA GLY A 97 15.89 -1.45 10.46
C GLY A 97 14.67 -0.54 10.31
N SER A 98 13.88 -0.77 9.28
CA SER A 98 12.61 -0.05 9.05
C SER A 98 11.60 -0.29 10.16
N VAL A 99 11.38 -1.56 10.55
CA VAL A 99 10.48 -1.94 11.64
C VAL A 99 10.95 -1.36 12.98
N ALA A 100 12.24 -1.41 13.27
CA ALA A 100 12.82 -0.80 14.47
C ALA A 100 12.62 0.73 14.46
N CYS A 101 12.90 1.38 13.33
CA CYS A 101 12.76 2.82 13.14
C CYS A 101 11.31 3.26 13.42
N PHE A 102 10.33 2.71 12.70
CA PHE A 102 8.96 3.16 12.90
C PHE A 102 8.41 2.75 14.28
N GLY A 103 8.84 1.61 14.84
CA GLY A 103 8.45 1.21 16.19
C GLY A 103 8.95 2.16 17.27
N VAL A 104 10.23 2.53 17.22
CA VAL A 104 10.83 3.45 18.19
C VAL A 104 10.19 4.84 18.10
N PHE A 105 10.05 5.38 16.89
CA PHE A 105 9.52 6.75 16.72
C PHE A 105 8.01 6.82 16.94
N SER A 106 7.23 5.77 16.62
CA SER A 106 5.81 5.70 17.00
C SER A 106 5.63 5.62 18.51
N LEU A 107 6.47 4.84 19.22
CA LEU A 107 6.46 4.80 20.67
C LEU A 107 6.87 6.16 21.27
N ALA A 108 7.91 6.79 20.73
CA ALA A 108 8.33 8.13 21.17
C ALA A 108 7.23 9.19 20.94
N ALA A 109 6.47 9.07 19.87
CA ALA A 109 5.36 9.97 19.56
C ALA A 109 4.24 9.93 20.63
N ALA A 110 4.08 8.83 21.35
CA ALA A 110 3.17 8.75 22.49
C ALA A 110 3.55 9.70 23.64
N PHE A 111 4.80 10.14 23.73
CA PHE A 111 5.33 11.05 24.75
C PHE A 111 5.48 12.49 24.24
N ALA A 112 5.02 12.80 23.03
CA ALA A 112 5.07 14.15 22.50
C ALA A 112 4.30 15.14 23.40
N GLN A 113 4.88 16.32 23.62
CA GLN A 113 4.32 17.35 24.49
C GLN A 113 3.68 18.49 23.70
N ASP A 114 4.06 18.64 22.43
CA ASP A 114 3.59 19.66 21.51
C ASP A 114 3.43 19.11 20.08
N LEU A 115 2.75 19.88 19.22
CA LEU A 115 2.47 19.51 17.82
C LEU A 115 3.74 19.37 16.98
N GLN A 116 4.74 20.18 17.22
CA GLN A 116 5.97 20.18 16.42
C GLN A 116 6.77 18.91 16.68
N SER A 117 6.94 18.54 17.96
CA SER A 117 7.58 17.28 18.33
C SER A 117 6.79 16.07 17.82
N LEU A 118 5.45 16.10 17.89
CA LEU A 118 4.63 15.04 17.34
C LEU A 118 4.80 14.95 15.82
N ALA A 119 4.75 16.06 15.09
CA ALA A 119 4.94 16.07 13.63
C ALA A 119 6.32 15.54 13.22
N LEU A 120 7.38 15.94 13.92
CA LEU A 120 8.74 15.44 13.67
C LEU A 120 8.83 13.92 13.90
N LEU A 121 8.29 13.43 15.03
CA LEU A 121 8.29 12.01 15.34
C LEU A 121 7.45 11.20 14.35
N ARG A 122 6.32 11.73 13.88
CA ARG A 122 5.51 11.13 12.80
C ARG A 122 6.24 11.10 11.46
N LEU A 123 7.02 12.12 11.13
CA LEU A 123 7.88 12.13 9.93
C LEU A 123 8.92 11.00 10.01
N LEU A 124 9.58 10.84 11.16
CA LEU A 124 10.57 9.78 11.38
C LEU A 124 9.93 8.39 11.42
N THR A 125 8.72 8.26 12.01
CA THR A 125 7.90 7.03 11.91
C THR A 125 7.63 6.70 10.43
N GLY A 126 7.19 7.68 9.66
CA GLY A 126 6.94 7.53 8.22
C GLY A 126 8.18 7.07 7.44
N LEU A 127 9.37 7.61 7.77
CA LEU A 127 10.62 7.17 7.15
C LEU A 127 10.85 5.66 7.33
N GLY A 128 10.58 5.13 8.50
CA GLY A 128 10.62 3.69 8.77
C GLY A 128 9.57 2.93 7.97
N LEU A 129 8.29 3.37 8.00
CA LEU A 129 7.19 2.73 7.25
C LEU A 129 7.47 2.68 5.74
N GLY A 130 8.08 3.75 5.18
CA GLY A 130 8.45 3.81 3.77
C GLY A 130 9.44 2.73 3.33
N GLY A 131 10.30 2.27 4.24
CA GLY A 131 11.23 1.18 3.98
C GLY A 131 10.64 -0.22 4.21
N ALA A 132 9.66 -0.36 5.08
CA ALA A 132 9.12 -1.66 5.48
C ALA A 132 8.33 -2.35 4.35
N MET A 133 7.33 -1.66 3.78
CA MET A 133 6.41 -2.25 2.79
C MET A 133 7.12 -2.72 1.51
N PRO A 134 7.98 -1.95 0.82
CA PRO A 134 8.65 -2.40 -0.40
C PRO A 134 9.52 -3.64 -0.16
N ASN A 135 10.20 -3.71 0.99
CA ASN A 135 11.04 -4.86 1.33
C ASN A 135 10.21 -6.10 1.68
N ALA A 136 9.07 -5.96 2.35
CA ALA A 136 8.13 -7.04 2.60
C ALA A 136 7.56 -7.60 1.29
N ILE A 137 7.16 -6.74 0.34
CA ILE A 137 6.69 -7.13 -1.00
C ILE A 137 7.79 -7.90 -1.74
N THR A 138 9.00 -7.36 -1.76
CA THR A 138 10.13 -7.97 -2.47
C THR A 138 10.46 -9.34 -1.88
N LEU A 139 10.63 -9.44 -0.55
CA LEU A 139 10.86 -10.73 0.11
C LEU A 139 9.77 -11.73 -0.19
N THR A 140 8.50 -11.35 -0.05
CA THR A 140 7.38 -12.25 -0.36
C THR A 140 7.44 -12.70 -1.81
N SER A 141 7.63 -11.79 -2.77
CA SER A 141 7.63 -12.10 -4.20
C SER A 141 8.80 -13.00 -4.63
N GLU A 142 9.98 -12.84 -4.01
CA GLU A 142 11.17 -13.64 -4.32
C GLU A 142 11.04 -15.11 -3.85
N TYR A 143 10.27 -15.34 -2.80
CA TYR A 143 10.02 -16.68 -2.28
C TYR A 143 8.74 -17.34 -2.82
N CYS A 144 7.94 -16.63 -3.62
CA CYS A 144 6.69 -17.16 -4.16
C CYS A 144 6.89 -17.85 -5.51
N PRO A 145 6.25 -19.03 -5.75
CA PRO A 145 6.15 -19.61 -7.08
C PRO A 145 5.44 -18.63 -8.03
N GLN A 146 5.90 -18.53 -9.27
CA GLN A 146 5.34 -17.60 -10.27
C GLN A 146 3.83 -17.75 -10.42
N ARG A 147 3.34 -19.00 -10.47
CA ARG A 147 1.91 -19.34 -10.58
C ARG A 147 1.03 -18.83 -9.44
N ARG A 148 1.59 -18.58 -8.23
CA ARG A 148 0.87 -18.11 -7.03
C ARG A 148 1.36 -16.76 -6.52
N ARG A 149 2.33 -16.14 -7.17
CA ARG A 149 2.96 -14.88 -6.73
C ARG A 149 1.94 -13.77 -6.51
N SER A 150 1.07 -13.53 -7.47
CA SER A 150 0.04 -12.50 -7.37
C SER A 150 -0.87 -12.72 -6.15
N LEU A 151 -1.39 -13.94 -5.97
CA LEU A 151 -2.27 -14.28 -4.84
C LEU A 151 -1.55 -14.10 -3.50
N MET A 152 -0.31 -14.57 -3.38
CA MET A 152 0.44 -14.51 -2.12
C MET A 152 0.84 -13.06 -1.77
N VAL A 153 1.27 -12.26 -2.75
CA VAL A 153 1.59 -10.84 -2.54
C VAL A 153 0.33 -10.04 -2.20
N THR A 154 -0.79 -10.30 -2.88
CA THR A 154 -2.08 -9.66 -2.55
C THR A 154 -2.54 -10.06 -1.14
N GLY A 155 -2.43 -11.34 -0.79
CA GLY A 155 -2.75 -11.83 0.55
C GLY A 155 -1.90 -11.16 1.64
N MET A 156 -0.60 -10.97 1.39
CA MET A 156 0.25 -10.18 2.28
C MET A 156 -0.23 -8.73 2.41
N PHE A 157 -0.61 -8.11 1.29
CA PHE A 157 -1.07 -6.71 1.26
C PHE A 157 -2.42 -6.51 1.98
N CYS A 158 -3.28 -7.55 2.04
CA CYS A 158 -4.50 -7.53 2.87
C CYS A 158 -4.18 -7.30 4.36
N GLY A 159 -2.95 -7.60 4.80
CA GLY A 159 -2.48 -7.22 6.13
C GLY A 159 -2.66 -5.74 6.41
N PHE A 160 -2.27 -4.87 5.47
CA PHE A 160 -2.38 -3.41 5.63
C PHE A 160 -3.82 -2.95 5.91
N THR A 161 -4.78 -3.39 5.10
CA THR A 161 -6.18 -2.98 5.28
C THR A 161 -6.82 -3.59 6.52
N LEU A 162 -6.50 -4.85 6.83
CA LEU A 162 -6.95 -5.50 8.07
C LEU A 162 -6.34 -4.86 9.31
N GLY A 163 -5.05 -4.56 9.27
CA GLY A 163 -4.36 -3.86 10.37
C GLY A 163 -4.95 -2.47 10.60
N SER A 164 -5.22 -1.73 9.54
CA SER A 164 -5.87 -0.42 9.59
C SER A 164 -7.29 -0.51 10.18
N ALA A 165 -8.08 -1.52 9.78
CA ALA A 165 -9.42 -1.76 10.32
C ALA A 165 -9.39 -2.13 11.79
N LEU A 166 -8.50 -3.08 12.17
CA LEU A 166 -8.30 -3.46 13.57
C LEU A 166 -7.81 -2.29 14.41
N GLY A 167 -6.94 -1.43 13.85
CA GLY A 167 -6.51 -0.19 14.47
C GLY A 167 -7.67 0.71 14.85
N GLY A 168 -8.69 0.85 14.00
CA GLY A 168 -9.89 1.61 14.31
C GLY A 168 -10.72 1.00 15.43
N VAL A 169 -10.90 -0.33 15.43
CA VAL A 169 -11.61 -1.05 16.52
C VAL A 169 -10.86 -0.91 17.84
N VAL A 170 -9.55 -1.05 17.84
CA VAL A 170 -8.70 -0.89 19.01
C VAL A 170 -8.70 0.56 19.52
N ALA A 171 -8.60 1.53 18.59
CA ALA A 171 -8.67 2.95 18.95
C ALA A 171 -10.02 3.31 19.57
N ALA A 172 -11.14 2.75 19.08
CA ALA A 172 -12.46 2.96 19.65
C ALA A 172 -12.58 2.56 21.13
N GLN A 173 -11.77 1.57 21.56
CA GLN A 173 -11.71 1.10 22.95
C GLN A 173 -10.66 1.84 23.79
N LEU A 174 -9.49 2.10 23.21
CA LEU A 174 -8.38 2.73 23.94
C LEU A 174 -8.58 4.22 24.17
N LEU A 175 -9.15 4.94 23.19
CA LEU A 175 -9.31 6.40 23.27
C LEU A 175 -10.11 6.87 24.51
N PRO A 176 -11.28 6.27 24.85
CA PRO A 176 -12.05 6.70 26.02
C PRO A 176 -11.39 6.35 27.34
N LEU A 177 -10.60 5.25 27.39
CA LEU A 177 -10.04 4.72 28.65
C LEU A 177 -8.65 5.29 28.96
N PHE A 178 -7.79 5.38 27.94
CA PHE A 178 -6.36 5.68 28.10
C PHE A 178 -5.90 6.89 27.26
N GLY A 179 -6.80 7.51 26.51
CA GLY A 179 -6.51 8.66 25.67
C GLY A 179 -5.66 8.31 24.43
N TRP A 180 -5.36 9.35 23.63
CA TRP A 180 -4.71 9.21 22.31
C TRP A 180 -3.28 8.64 22.37
N ARG A 181 -2.56 8.88 23.48
CA ARG A 181 -1.19 8.38 23.68
C ARG A 181 -1.11 6.85 23.64
N SER A 182 -2.14 6.16 24.14
CA SER A 182 -2.20 4.70 24.18
C SER A 182 -2.23 4.08 22.77
N VAL A 183 -2.87 4.73 21.82
CA VAL A 183 -2.94 4.23 20.43
C VAL A 183 -1.56 4.31 19.76
N LEU A 184 -0.83 5.41 19.95
CA LEU A 184 0.54 5.54 19.45
C LEU A 184 1.52 4.62 20.18
N ALA A 185 1.38 4.45 21.49
CA ALA A 185 2.19 3.51 22.25
C ALA A 185 2.01 2.08 21.74
N LEU A 186 0.77 1.65 21.47
CA LEU A 186 0.50 0.35 20.88
C LEU A 186 1.12 0.22 19.49
N GLY A 187 0.99 1.27 18.63
CA GLY A 187 1.62 1.35 17.31
C GLY A 187 3.15 1.20 17.37
N GLY A 188 3.79 1.60 18.46
CA GLY A 188 5.22 1.43 18.66
C GLY A 188 5.60 0.10 19.32
N VAL A 189 4.84 -0.37 20.31
CA VAL A 189 5.12 -1.63 21.03
C VAL A 189 4.98 -2.85 20.13
N LEU A 190 3.93 -2.90 19.29
CA LEU A 190 3.69 -4.05 18.42
C LEU A 190 4.84 -4.36 17.45
N PRO A 191 5.38 -3.39 16.67
CA PRO A 191 6.51 -3.66 15.79
C PRO A 191 7.78 -4.01 16.56
N LEU A 192 8.03 -3.38 17.71
CA LEU A 192 9.20 -3.70 18.55
C LEU A 192 9.08 -5.11 19.15
N ALA A 193 7.89 -5.54 19.54
CA ALA A 193 7.65 -6.92 20.01
C ALA A 193 7.78 -7.96 18.87
N LEU A 194 7.42 -7.57 17.62
CA LEU A 194 7.59 -8.44 16.45
C LEU A 194 9.06 -8.54 16.02
N LEU A 195 9.89 -7.55 16.31
CA LEU A 195 11.28 -7.46 15.83
C LEU A 195 12.13 -8.69 16.18
N PRO A 196 12.16 -9.21 17.43
CA PRO A 196 12.89 -10.42 17.76
C PRO A 196 12.44 -11.64 16.93
N VAL A 197 11.14 -11.77 16.68
CA VAL A 197 10.58 -12.86 15.88
C VAL A 197 11.06 -12.73 14.42
N LEU A 198 11.05 -11.53 13.86
CA LEU A 198 11.59 -11.26 12.52
C LEU A 198 13.09 -11.55 12.44
N MET A 199 13.86 -11.17 13.46
CA MET A 199 15.31 -11.44 13.50
C MET A 199 15.61 -12.93 13.42
N LEU A 200 14.88 -13.75 14.16
CA LEU A 200 15.11 -15.19 14.28
C LEU A 200 14.46 -16.00 13.15
N ALA A 201 13.26 -15.63 12.72
CA ALA A 201 12.44 -16.47 11.86
C ALA A 201 12.40 -16.05 10.39
N LEU A 202 12.70 -14.78 10.05
CA LEU A 202 12.70 -14.29 8.67
C LEU A 202 14.06 -14.58 8.02
N PRO A 203 14.13 -15.30 6.89
CA PRO A 203 15.37 -15.47 6.15
C PRO A 203 15.73 -14.21 5.34
N GLU A 204 17.00 -14.10 4.94
CA GLU A 204 17.43 -13.08 3.99
C GLU A 204 16.99 -13.45 2.57
N SER A 205 16.91 -12.48 1.67
CA SER A 205 16.61 -12.66 0.25
C SER A 205 17.55 -13.68 -0.40
N VAL A 206 16.98 -14.72 -1.04
CA VAL A 206 17.80 -15.72 -1.76
C VAL A 206 18.55 -15.06 -2.92
N ARG A 207 17.95 -14.09 -3.58
CA ARG A 207 18.61 -13.35 -4.68
C ARG A 207 19.78 -12.52 -4.18
N TYR A 208 19.65 -11.88 -3.02
CA TYR A 208 20.75 -11.17 -2.39
C TYR A 208 21.87 -12.14 -1.96
N LEU A 209 21.51 -13.26 -1.34
CA LEU A 209 22.46 -14.28 -0.89
C LEU A 209 23.17 -14.96 -2.05
N ALA A 210 22.51 -15.23 -3.16
CA ALA A 210 23.11 -15.81 -4.34
C ALA A 210 24.28 -14.98 -4.90
N ARG A 211 24.22 -13.64 -4.70
CA ARG A 211 25.31 -12.72 -5.09
C ARG A 211 26.39 -12.55 -4.01
N SER A 212 25.97 -12.49 -2.73
CA SER A 212 26.85 -12.12 -1.61
C SER A 212 27.39 -13.33 -0.83
N ARG A 213 26.58 -14.38 -0.65
CA ARG A 213 26.88 -15.60 0.12
C ARG A 213 26.15 -16.82 -0.45
N PRO A 214 26.61 -17.39 -1.58
CA PRO A 214 25.87 -18.46 -2.27
C PRO A 214 25.58 -19.69 -1.41
N GLY A 215 26.48 -20.05 -0.47
CA GLY A 215 26.29 -21.16 0.46
C GLY A 215 25.07 -21.00 1.37
N ASP A 216 24.85 -19.79 1.92
CA ASP A 216 23.68 -19.50 2.76
C ASP A 216 22.39 -19.55 1.92
N GLY A 217 22.43 -19.08 0.68
CA GLY A 217 21.34 -19.18 -0.27
C GLY A 217 20.93 -20.61 -0.58
N MET A 218 21.91 -21.49 -0.81
CA MET A 218 21.68 -22.93 -1.01
C MET A 218 21.04 -23.58 0.21
N ALA A 219 21.51 -23.28 1.42
CA ALA A 219 20.93 -23.82 2.66
C ALA A 219 19.45 -23.43 2.84
N ILE A 220 19.05 -22.23 2.42
CA ILE A 220 17.64 -21.82 2.45
C ILE A 220 16.84 -22.57 1.38
N LEU A 221 17.36 -22.69 0.15
CA LEU A 221 16.68 -23.39 -0.94
C LEU A 221 16.47 -24.89 -0.63
N GLN A 222 17.42 -25.52 0.06
CA GLN A 222 17.25 -26.91 0.54
C GLN A 222 16.05 -27.09 1.49
N ARG A 223 15.65 -26.04 2.21
CA ARG A 223 14.45 -26.08 3.06
C ARG A 223 13.16 -25.89 2.27
N ILE A 224 13.25 -25.42 1.02
CA ILE A 224 12.11 -25.21 0.11
C ILE A 224 11.94 -26.45 -0.76
N GLY A 225 13.04 -27.01 -1.28
CA GLY A 225 13.02 -28.16 -2.16
C GLY A 225 14.38 -28.83 -2.29
N ALA A 226 14.40 -30.01 -2.88
CA ALA A 226 15.63 -30.74 -3.13
C ALA A 226 16.48 -30.01 -4.20
N LEU A 227 17.74 -29.73 -3.87
CA LEU A 227 18.71 -29.28 -4.85
C LEU A 227 19.22 -30.44 -5.68
N PRO A 228 19.47 -30.29 -6.98
CA PRO A 228 20.13 -31.29 -7.80
C PRO A 228 21.47 -31.68 -7.21
N ALA A 229 21.81 -32.97 -7.31
CA ALA A 229 23.13 -33.45 -6.86
C ALA A 229 24.26 -32.76 -7.65
N GLY A 230 25.26 -32.26 -6.92
CA GLY A 230 26.40 -31.57 -7.53
C GLY A 230 26.20 -30.08 -7.81
N CYS A 231 25.11 -29.46 -7.33
CA CYS A 231 24.93 -28.02 -7.45
C CYS A 231 26.00 -27.26 -6.66
N GLN A 232 26.81 -26.45 -7.36
CA GLN A 232 27.90 -25.67 -6.76
C GLN A 232 27.61 -24.15 -6.76
N GLY A 233 26.56 -23.69 -7.42
CA GLY A 233 26.22 -22.28 -7.51
C GLY A 233 24.75 -22.03 -7.80
N LEU A 234 24.31 -20.82 -7.46
CA LEU A 234 22.96 -20.32 -7.74
C LEU A 234 23.02 -19.35 -8.91
N ARG A 235 22.20 -19.59 -9.90
CA ARG A 235 21.98 -18.66 -11.01
C ARG A 235 20.67 -17.92 -10.77
N ILE A 236 20.72 -16.63 -10.97
CA ILE A 236 19.54 -15.77 -11.04
C ILE A 236 19.43 -15.43 -12.52
N ASP A 237 18.46 -16.02 -13.22
CA ASP A 237 18.08 -15.53 -14.53
C ASP A 237 17.37 -14.19 -14.32
N GLU A 238 18.16 -13.14 -14.21
CA GLU A 238 17.64 -11.80 -14.39
C GLU A 238 17.18 -11.71 -15.83
N VAL A 239 15.87 -11.78 -16.05
CA VAL A 239 15.32 -10.99 -17.16
C VAL A 239 15.87 -9.60 -16.83
N ALA A 240 16.83 -9.14 -17.62
CA ALA A 240 17.37 -7.80 -17.49
C ALA A 240 16.13 -6.89 -17.52
N GLU A 241 15.65 -6.49 -16.36
CA GLU A 241 14.73 -5.38 -16.22
C GLU A 241 15.56 -4.20 -16.65
N GLY A 242 15.67 -4.06 -17.98
CA GLY A 242 16.30 -2.91 -18.56
C GLY A 242 15.58 -1.74 -17.94
N HIS A 243 16.31 -0.91 -17.20
CA HIS A 243 15.77 0.30 -16.63
C HIS A 243 15.23 1.10 -17.79
N SER A 244 13.95 0.87 -18.10
CA SER A 244 13.29 1.52 -19.20
C SER A 244 13.17 2.98 -18.80
N PRO A 245 13.84 3.92 -19.49
CA PRO A 245 13.79 5.32 -19.09
C PRO A 245 12.33 5.77 -19.02
N VAL A 246 11.98 6.62 -18.09
CA VAL A 246 10.64 7.23 -17.96
C VAL A 246 10.15 7.77 -19.31
N ARG A 247 11.08 8.21 -20.16
CA ARG A 247 10.81 8.64 -21.52
C ARG A 247 10.09 7.57 -22.35
N GLN A 248 10.32 6.27 -22.13
CA GLN A 248 9.65 5.20 -22.90
C GLN A 248 8.18 5.07 -22.52
N ILE A 249 7.84 5.18 -21.22
CA ILE A 249 6.43 5.11 -20.79
C ILE A 249 5.65 6.37 -21.15
N LEU A 250 6.33 7.50 -21.40
CA LEU A 250 5.75 8.76 -21.86
C LEU A 250 5.82 8.94 -23.39
N ALA A 251 6.41 8.01 -24.13
CA ALA A 251 6.39 8.00 -25.58
C ALA A 251 5.07 7.43 -26.15
N ALA A 252 4.72 7.78 -27.36
CA ALA A 252 3.65 7.09 -28.08
C ALA A 252 4.07 5.62 -28.33
N PRO A 253 3.18 4.63 -28.15
CA PRO A 253 1.73 4.72 -27.92
C PRO A 253 1.31 4.74 -26.44
N LEU A 254 2.25 4.61 -25.46
CA LEU A 254 1.94 4.43 -24.04
C LEU A 254 1.49 5.70 -23.32
N ARG A 255 1.89 6.87 -23.80
CA ARG A 255 1.71 8.17 -23.13
C ARG A 255 0.28 8.41 -22.62
N ARG A 256 -0.73 8.23 -23.45
CA ARG A 256 -2.13 8.49 -23.06
C ARG A 256 -2.57 7.57 -21.91
N GLY A 257 -2.28 6.28 -22.01
CA GLY A 257 -2.62 5.31 -20.96
C GLY A 257 -1.82 5.54 -19.69
N THR A 258 -0.55 5.94 -19.77
CA THR A 258 0.29 6.30 -18.63
C THR A 258 -0.26 7.51 -17.88
N LEU A 259 -0.59 8.60 -18.60
CA LEU A 259 -1.16 9.80 -17.99
C LEU A 259 -2.52 9.54 -17.36
N ALA A 260 -3.37 8.74 -18.01
CA ALA A 260 -4.66 8.33 -17.44
C ALA A 260 -4.50 7.51 -16.16
N LEU A 261 -3.57 6.55 -16.13
CA LEU A 261 -3.24 5.80 -14.93
C LEU A 261 -2.69 6.70 -13.82
N TRP A 262 -1.78 7.61 -14.14
CA TRP A 262 -1.23 8.55 -13.17
C TRP A 262 -2.32 9.42 -12.55
N LEU A 263 -3.25 9.94 -13.37
CA LEU A 263 -4.39 10.72 -12.89
C LEU A 263 -5.30 9.87 -11.99
N ALA A 264 -5.62 8.63 -12.40
CA ALA A 264 -6.46 7.73 -11.61
C ALA A 264 -5.81 7.40 -10.26
N PHE A 265 -4.51 7.07 -10.22
CA PHE A 265 -3.77 6.81 -9.00
C PHE A 265 -3.70 8.04 -8.08
N PHE A 266 -3.41 9.22 -8.66
CA PHE A 266 -3.37 10.47 -7.91
C PHE A 266 -4.73 10.75 -7.25
N MET A 267 -5.81 10.72 -8.00
CA MET A 267 -7.16 11.03 -7.51
C MET A 267 -7.66 9.98 -6.49
N SER A 268 -7.42 8.69 -6.74
CA SER A 268 -7.84 7.64 -5.81
C SER A 268 -7.06 7.73 -4.49
N LEU A 269 -5.73 7.91 -4.52
CA LEU A 269 -4.94 8.01 -3.30
C LEU A 269 -5.17 9.33 -2.56
N LEU A 270 -5.52 10.42 -3.27
CA LEU A 270 -5.98 11.67 -2.66
C LEU A 270 -7.21 11.40 -1.76
N ILE A 271 -8.22 10.69 -2.29
CA ILE A 271 -9.43 10.38 -1.51
C ILE A 271 -9.10 9.40 -0.38
N ILE A 272 -8.38 8.31 -0.67
CA ILE A 272 -8.09 7.26 0.32
C ILE A 272 -7.37 7.85 1.54
N TYR A 273 -6.29 8.60 1.34
CA TYR A 273 -5.53 9.16 2.44
C TYR A 273 -6.19 10.38 3.07
N GLY A 274 -6.91 11.20 2.29
CA GLY A 274 -7.78 12.24 2.81
C GLY A 274 -8.80 11.65 3.78
N MET A 275 -9.50 10.60 3.37
CA MET A 275 -10.51 9.93 4.22
C MET A 275 -9.86 9.21 5.41
N THR A 276 -8.77 8.47 5.21
CA THR A 276 -8.10 7.79 6.33
C THR A 276 -7.68 8.75 7.43
N ASN A 277 -7.24 9.96 7.08
CA ASN A 277 -6.76 10.95 8.05
C ASN A 277 -7.87 11.83 8.64
N TRP A 278 -8.86 12.22 7.83
CA TRP A 278 -9.85 13.23 8.23
C TRP A 278 -11.23 12.66 8.59
N LEU A 279 -11.58 11.45 8.09
CA LEU A 279 -12.91 10.87 8.33
C LEU A 279 -13.27 10.75 9.81
N PRO A 280 -12.35 10.30 10.74
CA PRO A 280 -12.69 10.25 12.16
C PRO A 280 -13.04 11.61 12.74
N LEU A 281 -12.35 12.68 12.33
CA LEU A 281 -12.63 14.04 12.77
C LEU A 281 -13.95 14.56 12.20
N LEU A 282 -14.17 14.37 10.90
CA LEU A 282 -15.40 14.78 10.22
C LEU A 282 -16.64 14.10 10.82
N VAL A 283 -16.54 12.80 11.11
CA VAL A 283 -17.60 12.04 11.76
C VAL A 283 -17.83 12.49 13.21
N ARG A 284 -16.75 12.81 13.95
CA ARG A 284 -16.84 13.37 15.30
C ARG A 284 -17.57 14.70 15.33
N ASP A 285 -17.34 15.56 14.35
CA ASP A 285 -17.98 16.88 14.22
C ASP A 285 -19.51 16.79 13.96
N THR A 286 -20.02 15.62 13.53
CA THR A 286 -21.49 15.36 13.45
C THR A 286 -22.13 15.05 14.81
N GLY A 287 -21.38 15.09 15.93
CA GLY A 287 -21.86 14.84 17.28
C GLY A 287 -21.70 13.40 17.78
N LEU A 288 -21.07 12.51 17.01
CA LEU A 288 -20.80 11.14 17.42
C LEU A 288 -19.65 11.08 18.44
N SER A 289 -19.63 10.03 19.27
CA SER A 289 -18.55 9.80 20.24
C SER A 289 -17.23 9.44 19.52
N LEU A 290 -16.09 9.59 20.23
CA LEU A 290 -14.76 9.19 19.73
C LEU A 290 -14.76 7.72 19.28
N SER A 291 -15.37 6.83 20.06
CA SER A 291 -15.47 5.40 19.73
C SER A 291 -16.30 5.17 18.46
N GLN A 292 -17.44 5.85 18.33
CA GLN A 292 -18.30 5.72 17.15
C GLN A 292 -17.59 6.25 15.89
N ALA A 293 -16.89 7.38 15.99
CA ALA A 293 -16.11 7.94 14.89
C ALA A 293 -15.00 7.00 14.43
N ALA A 294 -14.29 6.38 15.37
CA ALA A 294 -13.25 5.39 15.06
C ALA A 294 -13.83 4.13 14.39
N LEU A 295 -14.97 3.62 14.89
CA LEU A 295 -15.65 2.45 14.32
C LEU A 295 -16.18 2.73 12.90
N VAL A 296 -16.83 3.87 12.67
CA VAL A 296 -17.28 4.27 11.31
C VAL A 296 -16.09 4.35 10.37
N SER A 297 -14.98 4.93 10.81
CA SER A 297 -13.78 5.04 9.98
C SER A 297 -13.12 3.68 9.73
N ALA A 298 -13.22 2.72 10.66
CA ALA A 298 -12.78 1.34 10.44
C ALA A 298 -13.59 0.65 9.33
N LEU A 299 -14.89 0.97 9.17
CA LEU A 299 -15.73 0.42 8.10
C LEU A 299 -15.22 0.81 6.70
N PHE A 300 -14.57 1.96 6.54
CA PHE A 300 -13.90 2.33 5.30
C PHE A 300 -12.82 1.29 4.91
N GLN A 301 -12.01 0.85 5.86
CA GLN A 301 -10.94 -0.11 5.61
C GLN A 301 -11.48 -1.54 5.39
N ILE A 302 -12.50 -1.92 6.15
CA ILE A 302 -13.21 -3.21 5.96
C ILE A 302 -13.84 -3.25 4.57
N GLY A 303 -14.56 -2.18 4.20
CA GLY A 303 -15.13 -2.02 2.87
C GLY A 303 -14.06 -2.14 1.77
N GLY A 304 -12.92 -1.46 1.95
CA GLY A 304 -11.79 -1.52 1.01
C GLY A 304 -11.23 -2.93 0.83
N THR A 305 -11.10 -3.70 1.90
CA THR A 305 -10.65 -5.10 1.83
C THR A 305 -11.64 -5.98 1.06
N LEU A 306 -12.93 -5.87 1.38
CA LEU A 306 -13.99 -6.61 0.67
C LEU A 306 -14.06 -6.19 -0.80
N GLY A 307 -13.95 -4.88 -1.06
CA GLY A 307 -13.91 -4.32 -2.41
C GLY A 307 -12.75 -4.86 -3.23
N ALA A 308 -11.54 -4.92 -2.67
CA ALA A 308 -10.37 -5.47 -3.34
C ALA A 308 -10.58 -6.92 -3.80
N LEU A 309 -11.19 -7.76 -2.96
CA LEU A 309 -11.50 -9.15 -3.29
C LEU A 309 -12.62 -9.27 -4.33
N CYS A 310 -13.73 -8.56 -4.12
CA CYS A 310 -14.90 -8.66 -5.00
C CYS A 310 -14.64 -8.02 -6.37
N LEU A 311 -14.04 -6.82 -6.42
CA LEU A 311 -13.72 -6.15 -7.68
C LEU A 311 -12.61 -6.89 -8.42
N GLY A 312 -11.62 -7.47 -7.72
CA GLY A 312 -10.62 -8.34 -8.33
C GLY A 312 -11.27 -9.53 -9.03
N ALA A 313 -12.17 -10.25 -8.35
CA ALA A 313 -12.92 -11.36 -8.93
C ALA A 313 -13.86 -10.92 -10.08
N ALA A 314 -14.43 -9.71 -10.00
CA ALA A 314 -15.23 -9.15 -11.08
C ALA A 314 -14.39 -8.83 -12.33
N MET A 315 -13.17 -8.30 -12.13
CA MET A 315 -12.23 -8.00 -13.24
C MET A 315 -11.73 -9.26 -13.95
N ASP A 316 -11.75 -10.42 -13.29
CA ASP A 316 -11.43 -11.71 -13.92
C ASP A 316 -12.54 -12.18 -14.86
N ARG A 317 -13.79 -11.71 -14.68
CA ARG A 317 -14.97 -12.16 -15.45
C ARG A 317 -15.49 -11.10 -16.43
N PHE A 318 -15.31 -9.84 -16.13
CA PHE A 318 -15.81 -8.70 -16.89
C PHE A 318 -14.67 -7.78 -17.33
N ASP A 319 -14.97 -6.85 -18.23
CA ASP A 319 -13.97 -5.86 -18.65
C ASP A 319 -13.47 -5.02 -17.47
N SER A 320 -12.16 -5.07 -17.22
CA SER A 320 -11.53 -4.43 -16.08
C SER A 320 -11.74 -2.91 -16.04
N HIS A 321 -11.84 -2.25 -17.21
CA HIS A 321 -12.07 -0.81 -17.25
C HIS A 321 -13.49 -0.48 -16.82
N GLN A 322 -14.49 -1.25 -17.30
CA GLN A 322 -15.90 -1.04 -16.92
C GLN A 322 -16.12 -1.28 -15.42
N VAL A 323 -15.54 -2.37 -14.88
CA VAL A 323 -15.63 -2.69 -13.44
C VAL A 323 -15.08 -1.53 -12.61
N LEU A 324 -13.89 -1.02 -12.94
CA LEU A 324 -13.28 0.07 -12.19
C LEU A 324 -14.02 1.40 -12.35
N VAL A 325 -14.52 1.71 -13.55
CA VAL A 325 -15.32 2.93 -13.79
C VAL A 325 -16.61 2.91 -12.96
N LEU A 326 -17.35 1.79 -13.00
CA LEU A 326 -18.59 1.64 -12.23
C LEU A 326 -18.33 1.70 -10.73
N ALA A 327 -17.26 1.06 -10.26
CA ALA A 327 -16.88 1.12 -8.85
C ALA A 327 -16.52 2.56 -8.43
N LEU A 328 -15.69 3.28 -9.20
CA LEU A 328 -15.32 4.67 -8.87
C LEU A 328 -16.53 5.63 -8.90
N LEU A 329 -17.45 5.45 -9.84
CA LEU A 329 -18.72 6.21 -9.86
C LEU A 329 -19.62 5.84 -8.68
N GLY A 330 -19.69 4.55 -8.31
CA GLY A 330 -20.36 4.10 -7.09
C GLY A 330 -19.75 4.73 -5.84
N GLY A 331 -18.42 4.87 -5.81
CA GLY A 331 -17.69 5.59 -4.76
C GLY A 331 -18.06 7.07 -4.67
N ALA A 332 -18.21 7.75 -5.82
CA ALA A 332 -18.73 9.13 -5.85
C ALA A 332 -20.16 9.21 -5.31
N GLY A 333 -21.03 8.24 -5.65
CA GLY A 333 -22.38 8.13 -5.08
C GLY A 333 -22.37 7.91 -3.56
N CYS A 334 -21.44 7.07 -3.05
CA CYS A 334 -21.28 6.90 -1.60
C CYS A 334 -20.79 8.18 -0.91
N LEU A 335 -19.88 8.93 -1.51
CA LEU A 335 -19.42 10.23 -1.00
C LEU A 335 -20.59 11.22 -0.90
N PHE A 336 -21.44 11.29 -1.95
CA PHE A 336 -22.65 12.10 -1.90
C PHE A 336 -23.59 11.65 -0.76
N ALA A 337 -23.84 10.34 -0.65
CA ALA A 337 -24.69 9.79 0.40
C ALA A 337 -24.17 10.12 1.80
N ILE A 338 -22.85 10.08 2.03
CA ILE A 338 -22.22 10.47 3.31
C ILE A 338 -22.58 11.92 3.64
N GLY A 339 -22.47 12.85 2.68
CA GLY A 339 -22.82 14.26 2.86
C GLY A 339 -24.29 14.47 3.26
N GLN A 340 -25.19 13.56 2.85
CA GLN A 340 -26.63 13.64 3.15
C GLN A 340 -27.02 12.87 4.43
N CYS A 341 -26.09 12.18 5.09
CA CYS A 341 -26.37 11.37 6.29
C CYS A 341 -26.52 12.23 7.55
N HIS A 342 -27.62 12.98 7.67
CA HIS A 342 -27.91 13.78 8.86
C HIS A 342 -28.41 12.89 10.01
N GLY A 343 -27.54 12.64 11.01
CA GLY A 343 -27.94 11.97 12.26
C GLY A 343 -28.22 10.47 12.18
N ASN A 344 -28.13 9.83 10.99
CA ASN A 344 -28.35 8.40 10.85
C ASN A 344 -27.01 7.64 10.84
N TYR A 345 -26.61 7.15 12.02
CA TYR A 345 -25.36 6.42 12.22
C TYR A 345 -25.22 5.16 11.32
N ALA A 346 -26.31 4.40 11.15
CA ALA A 346 -26.27 3.18 10.34
C ALA A 346 -26.07 3.49 8.85
N LEU A 347 -26.79 4.50 8.33
CA LEU A 347 -26.66 4.93 6.93
C LEU A 347 -25.27 5.52 6.67
N LEU A 348 -24.73 6.31 7.61
CA LEU A 348 -23.37 6.84 7.55
C LEU A 348 -22.35 5.71 7.48
N GLY A 349 -22.43 4.73 8.38
CA GLY A 349 -21.53 3.57 8.41
C GLY A 349 -21.59 2.75 7.12
N LEU A 350 -22.80 2.48 6.60
CA LEU A 350 -22.99 1.76 5.33
C LEU A 350 -22.40 2.53 4.14
N SER A 351 -22.63 3.83 4.07
CA SER A 351 -22.09 4.69 3.00
C SER A 351 -20.57 4.78 3.05
N VAL A 352 -19.98 4.85 4.25
CA VAL A 352 -18.52 4.83 4.46
C VAL A 352 -17.93 3.47 4.05
N ALA A 353 -18.57 2.36 4.42
CA ALA A 353 -18.15 1.03 3.99
C ALA A 353 -18.23 0.88 2.46
N GLY A 354 -19.34 1.36 1.86
CA GLY A 354 -19.52 1.38 0.40
C GLY A 354 -18.48 2.24 -0.32
N MET A 355 -18.12 3.40 0.23
CA MET A 355 -17.06 4.25 -0.28
C MET A 355 -15.70 3.51 -0.23
N GLY A 356 -15.38 2.86 0.88
CA GLY A 356 -14.18 2.03 1.01
C GLY A 356 -14.16 0.90 -0.02
N PHE A 357 -15.27 0.16 -0.16
CA PHE A 357 -15.42 -0.91 -1.14
C PHE A 357 -15.15 -0.40 -2.57
N CYS A 358 -15.76 0.71 -2.93
CA CYS A 358 -15.68 1.26 -4.27
C CYS A 358 -14.31 1.90 -4.57
N ILE A 359 -13.81 2.80 -3.71
CA ILE A 359 -12.61 3.59 -4.00
C ILE A 359 -11.33 2.84 -3.61
N SER A 360 -11.24 2.36 -2.36
CA SER A 360 -10.04 1.62 -1.91
C SER A 360 -9.92 0.26 -2.61
N GLY A 361 -11.05 -0.43 -2.85
CA GLY A 361 -11.07 -1.65 -3.65
C GLY A 361 -10.62 -1.42 -5.09
N SER A 362 -11.06 -0.33 -5.73
CA SER A 362 -10.63 0.04 -7.09
C SER A 362 -9.14 0.34 -7.19
N GLN A 363 -8.50 0.85 -6.13
CA GLN A 363 -7.07 1.10 -6.12
C GLN A 363 -6.27 -0.20 -6.30
N VAL A 364 -6.70 -1.29 -5.67
CA VAL A 364 -6.07 -2.62 -5.85
C VAL A 364 -6.28 -3.11 -7.28
N GLY A 365 -7.49 -2.95 -7.84
CA GLY A 365 -7.77 -3.25 -9.24
C GLY A 365 -6.95 -2.41 -10.22
N ALA A 366 -6.75 -1.12 -9.92
CA ALA A 366 -5.93 -0.23 -10.73
C ALA A 366 -4.46 -0.66 -10.77
N ASN A 367 -3.93 -1.26 -9.68
CA ASN A 367 -2.60 -1.87 -9.67
C ASN A 367 -2.48 -3.02 -10.68
N ALA A 368 -3.48 -3.91 -10.70
CA ALA A 368 -3.53 -5.01 -11.67
C ALA A 368 -3.66 -4.49 -13.12
N LEU A 369 -4.51 -3.47 -13.34
CA LEU A 369 -4.67 -2.83 -14.64
C LEU A 369 -3.37 -2.15 -15.12
N ALA A 370 -2.63 -1.50 -14.21
CA ALA A 370 -1.34 -0.89 -14.53
C ALA A 370 -0.30 -1.97 -14.90
N ALA A 371 -0.22 -3.05 -14.13
CA ALA A 371 0.69 -4.15 -14.41
C ALA A 371 0.40 -4.84 -15.75
N ALA A 372 -0.87 -4.93 -16.15
CA ALA A 372 -1.28 -5.50 -17.43
C ALA A 372 -1.06 -4.55 -18.62
N PHE A 373 -1.09 -3.23 -18.39
CA PHE A 373 -0.97 -2.21 -19.43
C PHE A 373 0.46 -2.09 -19.97
N TYR A 374 1.48 -2.13 -19.11
CA TYR A 374 2.86 -1.93 -19.52
C TYR A 374 3.49 -3.21 -20.09
N PRO A 375 4.26 -3.12 -21.21
CA PRO A 375 5.12 -4.20 -21.68
C PRO A 375 6.08 -4.67 -20.57
N THR A 376 6.50 -5.93 -20.63
CA THR A 376 7.37 -6.52 -19.59
C THR A 376 8.64 -5.70 -19.35
N SER A 377 9.22 -5.12 -20.42
CA SER A 377 10.44 -4.29 -20.36
C SER A 377 10.27 -2.96 -19.61
N SER A 378 9.05 -2.41 -19.53
CA SER A 378 8.77 -1.11 -18.89
C SER A 378 7.75 -1.21 -17.74
N ARG A 379 7.31 -2.43 -17.40
CA ARG A 379 6.26 -2.66 -16.39
C ARG A 379 6.66 -2.15 -15.02
N ALA A 380 7.84 -2.50 -14.55
CA ALA A 380 8.33 -2.06 -13.24
C ALA A 380 8.40 -0.54 -13.16
N THR A 381 8.97 0.12 -14.18
CA THR A 381 9.03 1.58 -14.27
C THR A 381 7.62 2.20 -14.30
N GLY A 382 6.72 1.69 -15.14
CA GLY A 382 5.38 2.25 -15.28
C GLY A 382 4.54 2.16 -14.01
N VAL A 383 4.54 1.00 -13.35
CA VAL A 383 3.83 0.78 -12.08
C VAL A 383 4.42 1.62 -10.95
N SER A 384 5.76 1.67 -10.82
CA SER A 384 6.42 2.46 -9.80
C SER A 384 6.13 3.95 -9.94
N TRP A 385 6.13 4.48 -11.17
CA TRP A 385 5.79 5.88 -11.42
C TRP A 385 4.32 6.19 -11.14
N ALA A 386 3.39 5.27 -11.46
CA ALA A 386 1.99 5.44 -11.10
C ALA A 386 1.80 5.54 -9.58
N HIS A 387 2.49 4.68 -8.81
CA HIS A 387 2.51 4.76 -7.35
C HIS A 387 3.16 6.05 -6.84
N GLY A 388 4.29 6.48 -7.45
CA GLY A 388 4.97 7.72 -7.07
C GLY A 388 4.05 8.94 -7.23
N VAL A 389 3.40 9.07 -8.38
CA VAL A 389 2.40 10.14 -8.63
C VAL A 389 1.22 10.02 -7.66
N GLY A 390 0.75 8.81 -7.41
CA GLY A 390 -0.31 8.55 -6.44
C GLY A 390 0.07 8.99 -5.02
N ARG A 391 1.34 8.84 -4.60
CA ARG A 391 1.83 9.32 -3.29
C ARG A 391 1.76 10.84 -3.17
N ILE A 392 2.01 11.59 -4.25
CA ILE A 392 1.75 13.04 -4.26
C ILE A 392 0.27 13.30 -4.00
N GLY A 393 -0.63 12.52 -4.62
CA GLY A 393 -2.08 12.60 -4.36
C GLY A 393 -2.41 12.37 -2.88
N SER A 394 -1.78 11.39 -2.21
CA SER A 394 -2.02 11.13 -0.78
C SER A 394 -1.62 12.30 0.12
N VAL A 395 -0.52 12.97 -0.18
CA VAL A 395 -0.07 14.19 0.51
C VAL A 395 -1.06 15.33 0.25
N CYS A 396 -1.43 15.56 -1.02
CA CYS A 396 -2.40 16.58 -1.41
C CYS A 396 -3.78 16.36 -0.74
N GLY A 397 -4.24 15.11 -0.63
CA GLY A 397 -5.51 14.78 0.04
C GLY A 397 -5.49 15.09 1.53
N THR A 398 -4.37 14.84 2.18
CA THR A 398 -4.21 15.12 3.62
C THR A 398 -4.13 16.62 3.90
N PHE A 399 -3.28 17.37 3.19
CA PHE A 399 -3.20 18.83 3.37
C PHE A 399 -4.41 19.56 2.81
N GLY A 400 -4.98 19.10 1.69
CA GLY A 400 -6.20 19.63 1.10
C GLY A 400 -7.41 19.47 2.04
N GLY A 401 -7.50 18.37 2.78
CA GLY A 401 -8.51 18.19 3.81
C GLY A 401 -8.43 19.25 4.91
N ALA A 402 -7.23 19.55 5.40
CA ALA A 402 -7.00 20.62 6.36
C ALA A 402 -7.52 21.97 5.83
N TRP A 403 -7.13 22.32 4.60
CA TRP A 403 -7.53 23.58 3.96
C TRP A 403 -9.05 23.67 3.72
N LEU A 404 -9.68 22.58 3.28
CA LEU A 404 -11.15 22.54 3.07
C LEU A 404 -11.93 22.72 4.38
N MET A 405 -11.44 22.13 5.47
CA MET A 405 -12.05 22.30 6.80
C MET A 405 -11.87 23.71 7.34
N ASP A 406 -10.69 24.30 7.15
CA ASP A 406 -10.37 25.67 7.59
C ASP A 406 -11.16 26.73 6.79
N ALA A 407 -11.49 26.42 5.52
CA ALA A 407 -12.35 27.26 4.68
C ALA A 407 -13.82 27.31 5.15
N GLY A 408 -14.19 26.57 6.21
CA GLY A 408 -15.53 26.58 6.80
C GLY A 408 -16.61 25.93 5.95
N LEU A 409 -16.24 25.00 5.06
CA LEU A 409 -17.21 24.27 4.24
C LEU A 409 -18.11 23.40 5.14
N SER A 410 -19.41 23.39 4.81
CA SER A 410 -20.33 22.45 5.46
C SER A 410 -19.94 21.00 5.18
N PHE A 411 -20.35 20.09 6.07
CA PHE A 411 -20.10 18.65 5.91
C PHE A 411 -20.56 18.15 4.52
N GLU A 412 -21.73 18.57 4.06
CA GLU A 412 -22.27 18.25 2.74
C GLU A 412 -21.38 18.77 1.60
N ALA A 413 -20.97 20.04 1.68
CA ALA A 413 -20.17 20.68 0.65
C ALA A 413 -18.77 20.01 0.54
N LEU A 414 -18.18 19.62 1.67
CA LEU A 414 -16.90 18.94 1.72
C LEU A 414 -16.95 17.59 0.99
N PHE A 415 -17.95 16.76 1.28
CA PHE A 415 -18.14 15.49 0.59
C PHE A 415 -18.54 15.67 -0.87
N GLY A 416 -19.28 16.74 -1.19
CA GLY A 416 -19.57 17.15 -2.56
C GLY A 416 -18.31 17.47 -3.37
N VAL A 417 -17.36 18.20 -2.80
CA VAL A 417 -16.06 18.49 -3.44
C VAL A 417 -15.24 17.21 -3.66
N LEU A 418 -15.28 16.28 -2.70
CA LEU A 418 -14.56 15.01 -2.79
C LEU A 418 -15.12 14.04 -3.84
N MET A 419 -16.35 14.25 -4.33
CA MET A 419 -16.89 13.53 -5.49
C MET A 419 -16.08 13.81 -6.76
N LEU A 420 -15.57 15.03 -6.94
CA LEU A 420 -14.87 15.44 -8.15
C LEU A 420 -13.62 14.55 -8.43
N PRO A 421 -12.70 14.33 -7.47
CA PRO A 421 -11.62 13.38 -7.66
C PRO A 421 -12.06 11.96 -8.05
N ALA A 422 -13.15 11.45 -7.48
CA ALA A 422 -13.67 10.11 -7.80
C ALA A 422 -14.18 10.04 -9.26
N VAL A 423 -14.90 11.06 -9.70
CA VAL A 423 -15.38 11.18 -11.09
C VAL A 423 -14.21 11.35 -12.06
N LEU A 424 -13.21 12.15 -11.70
CA LEU A 424 -12.00 12.31 -12.53
C LEU A 424 -11.19 11.01 -12.65
N ALA A 425 -11.09 10.22 -11.57
CA ALA A 425 -10.48 8.91 -11.61
C ALA A 425 -11.26 7.95 -12.53
N ALA A 426 -12.60 7.94 -12.42
CA ALA A 426 -13.46 7.14 -13.30
C ALA A 426 -13.30 7.54 -14.77
N ALA A 427 -13.32 8.84 -15.07
CA ALA A 427 -13.10 9.37 -16.41
C ALA A 427 -11.73 8.98 -16.96
N ALA A 428 -10.67 9.07 -16.15
CA ALA A 428 -9.32 8.68 -16.56
C ALA A 428 -9.25 7.19 -16.94
N ILE A 429 -9.85 6.30 -16.16
CA ILE A 429 -9.91 4.86 -16.49
C ILE A 429 -10.77 4.61 -17.73
N PHE A 430 -11.89 5.30 -17.89
CA PHE A 430 -12.76 5.20 -19.06
C PHE A 430 -12.01 5.58 -20.34
N PHE A 431 -11.39 6.76 -20.38
CA PHE A 431 -10.62 7.22 -21.54
C PHE A 431 -9.41 6.33 -21.86
N LYS A 432 -8.82 5.69 -20.86
CA LYS A 432 -7.80 4.68 -21.06
C LYS A 432 -8.36 3.43 -21.78
N GLY A 433 -9.57 3.02 -21.43
CA GLY A 433 -10.26 1.86 -22.04
C GLY A 433 -10.70 2.09 -23.49
N VAL A 434 -11.00 3.33 -23.87
CA VAL A 434 -11.33 3.69 -25.25
C VAL A 434 -10.08 3.56 -26.12
N ARG A 435 -9.95 2.44 -26.83
CA ARG A 435 -8.88 2.22 -27.82
C ARG A 435 -9.04 3.25 -28.95
N PRO A 436 -7.98 3.96 -29.39
CA PRO A 436 -7.99 4.55 -30.70
C PRO A 436 -8.07 3.37 -31.70
N ALA A 437 -9.07 3.38 -32.55
CA ALA A 437 -9.24 2.41 -33.61
C ALA A 437 -8.16 2.61 -34.70
N ALA A 438 -6.90 2.34 -34.38
CA ALA A 438 -5.84 2.23 -35.40
C ALA A 438 -4.56 1.65 -34.77
N ALA A 439 -4.07 0.61 -35.43
CA ALA A 439 -2.76 -0.01 -35.38
C ALA A 439 -2.64 -1.31 -34.56
N LEU A 440 -3.31 -2.36 -35.05
CA LEU A 440 -2.67 -3.66 -35.09
C LEU A 440 -1.98 -3.76 -36.46
N PRO A 441 -0.66 -3.97 -36.54
CA PRO A 441 -0.08 -4.42 -37.80
C PRO A 441 -0.64 -5.84 -38.07
N ALA A 442 -1.19 -6.00 -39.25
CA ALA A 442 -1.67 -7.27 -39.76
C ALA A 442 -0.62 -8.37 -39.59
N ASN A 443 -1.06 -9.53 -39.12
CA ASN A 443 -0.33 -10.77 -39.17
C ASN A 443 0.39 -10.92 -40.50
N THR A 444 1.69 -10.86 -40.53
CA THR A 444 2.46 -11.51 -41.55
C THR A 444 2.34 -13.02 -41.33
N HIS A 445 1.52 -13.65 -42.15
CA HIS A 445 1.56 -15.09 -42.36
C HIS A 445 3.00 -15.50 -42.65
N ILE A 446 3.59 -16.25 -41.74
CA ILE A 446 4.72 -17.11 -42.07
C ILE A 446 4.09 -18.42 -42.55
N THR A 447 3.99 -18.56 -43.85
CA THR A 447 3.83 -19.82 -44.57
C THR A 447 5.18 -20.53 -44.61
N LEU A 448 5.17 -21.80 -44.18
CA LEU A 448 6.15 -22.89 -44.25
C LEU A 448 7.31 -22.87 -43.30
#